data_f7ff267ce44791849899f9bbd859fd3c
#
_entry.id   f7ff267ce44791849899f9bbd859fd3c
#
_cell.length_a   1.000
_cell.length_b   1.000
_cell.length_c   1.000
_cell.angle_alpha   90.00
_cell.angle_beta   90.00
_cell.angle_gamma   90.00
#
_symmetry.space_group_name_H-M   'P 1'
#
loop_
_entity.id
_entity.type
_entity.pdbx_description
1 polymer ?
#
loop_
_entity_poly.entity_id
_entity_poly.type
_entity_poly.pdbx_seq_one_letter_code
_entity_poly.pdbx_strand_id
1 'polypeptide(L)'
;MELRHLRYFVAVAEELHFTRAAERLHIAQPPLSQQIRALEEELGVRLFERTRRSVALTDAGTALLGRARELLAATQALPAELQRIARGEVGQLRIGFSSTLPLTKVLRDVVADWRRTHPDVALHLREMHSARQFEALRAGDLDVGLVRYNERAPDGIRLQLLRRDPLRLVVPATHRFARRRSVSIADCRDEAFIGFPGDAGTGTGPLLERLCAQAGFAPRIAQEAREATTQIGLVAAGLGIAVLPAPLEAVRIEGVHYVPLQDEGAQLVMSAATRADEASERVLAFVQRVSHLAKADREA
;
A
#
# COMPACT_ATOMS: atom_id res chain seq x y z
N MET A 1 -3.52 41.33 9.30
CA MET A 1 -4.72 40.64 9.84
C MET A 1 -4.33 39.36 10.53
N GLU A 2 -4.84 39.09 11.73
CA GLU A 2 -4.59 37.88 12.53
C GLU A 2 -5.90 37.12 12.78
N LEU A 3 -5.82 35.82 13.09
CA LEU A 3 -7.00 35.00 13.43
C LEU A 3 -7.77 35.58 14.64
N ARG A 4 -7.07 36.25 15.55
CA ARG A 4 -7.70 36.92 16.68
C ARG A 4 -8.65 38.02 16.23
N HIS A 5 -8.30 38.82 15.22
CA HIS A 5 -9.17 39.83 14.66
C HIS A 5 -10.44 39.28 14.08
N LEU A 6 -10.33 38.10 13.36
CA LEU A 6 -11.50 37.40 12.84
C LEU A 6 -12.41 36.85 13.95
N ARG A 7 -11.85 36.30 15.04
CA ARG A 7 -12.64 35.87 16.20
C ARG A 7 -13.41 37.04 16.83
N TYR A 8 -12.77 38.16 17.00
CA TYR A 8 -13.40 39.34 17.56
C TYR A 8 -14.48 39.90 16.64
N PHE A 9 -14.19 39.95 15.34
CA PHE A 9 -15.17 40.39 14.35
C PHE A 9 -16.42 39.46 14.34
N VAL A 10 -16.26 38.16 14.30
CA VAL A 10 -17.37 37.18 14.32
C VAL A 10 -18.20 37.32 15.60
N ALA A 11 -17.55 37.47 16.77
CA ALA A 11 -18.25 37.68 18.02
C ALA A 11 -19.12 38.97 18.03
N VAL A 12 -18.58 40.08 17.53
CA VAL A 12 -19.36 41.33 17.41
C VAL A 12 -20.48 41.20 16.37
N ALA A 13 -20.22 40.53 15.26
CA ALA A 13 -21.20 40.31 14.20
C ALA A 13 -22.40 39.44 14.65
N GLU A 14 -22.16 38.47 15.51
CA GLU A 14 -23.19 37.59 16.06
C GLU A 14 -23.99 38.24 17.17
N GLU A 15 -23.35 39.02 18.03
CA GLU A 15 -24.00 39.70 19.13
C GLU A 15 -24.65 41.03 18.73
N LEU A 16 -24.21 41.66 17.64
CA LEU A 16 -24.56 43.02 17.23
C LEU A 16 -24.48 44.02 18.40
N HIS A 17 -23.59 43.72 19.37
CA HIS A 17 -23.37 44.50 20.58
C HIS A 17 -21.97 44.30 21.14
N PHE A 18 -21.16 45.36 21.17
CA PHE A 18 -19.75 45.25 21.58
C PHE A 18 -19.55 44.81 23.03
N THR A 19 -20.41 45.21 23.97
CA THR A 19 -20.28 44.77 25.37
C THR A 19 -20.57 43.28 25.52
N ARG A 20 -21.66 42.78 24.95
CA ARG A 20 -21.97 41.34 24.97
C ARG A 20 -20.91 40.47 24.26
N ALA A 21 -20.41 40.97 23.14
CA ALA A 21 -19.32 40.29 22.46
C ALA A 21 -18.03 40.27 23.30
N ALA A 22 -17.70 41.36 24.03
CA ALA A 22 -16.57 41.39 24.92
C ALA A 22 -16.74 40.42 26.12
N GLU A 23 -17.92 40.38 26.73
CA GLU A 23 -18.28 39.42 27.78
C GLU A 23 -18.13 37.98 27.30
N ARG A 24 -18.65 37.65 26.12
CA ARG A 24 -18.51 36.31 25.48
C ARG A 24 -17.05 35.91 25.22
N LEU A 25 -16.21 36.92 24.90
CA LEU A 25 -14.78 36.72 24.65
C LEU A 25 -13.94 36.81 25.93
N HIS A 26 -14.53 37.07 27.09
CA HIS A 26 -13.86 37.27 28.38
C HIS A 26 -12.79 38.38 28.35
N ILE A 27 -13.09 39.48 27.66
CA ILE A 27 -12.22 40.65 27.58
C ILE A 27 -13.00 41.94 27.88
N ALA A 28 -12.30 43.07 28.11
CA ALA A 28 -12.94 44.36 28.24
C ALA A 28 -13.41 44.89 26.86
N GLN A 29 -14.48 45.68 26.86
CA GLN A 29 -15.03 46.26 25.62
C GLN A 29 -14.09 47.24 24.91
N PRO A 30 -13.29 48.11 25.58
CA PRO A 30 -12.43 49.05 24.90
C PRO A 30 -11.39 48.36 23.98
N PRO A 31 -10.61 47.36 24.43
CA PRO A 31 -9.68 46.66 23.56
C PRO A 31 -10.36 45.94 22.39
N LEU A 32 -11.57 45.36 22.57
CA LEU A 32 -12.32 44.76 21.47
C LEU A 32 -12.64 45.81 20.40
N SER A 33 -13.15 46.95 20.81
CA SER A 33 -13.50 48.06 19.88
C SER A 33 -12.27 48.57 19.14
N GLN A 34 -11.11 48.67 19.80
CA GLN A 34 -9.85 49.06 19.18
C GLN A 34 -9.37 48.04 18.13
N GLN A 35 -9.44 46.74 18.44
CA GLN A 35 -9.04 45.71 17.50
C GLN A 35 -9.95 45.62 16.26
N ILE A 36 -11.25 45.87 16.42
CA ILE A 36 -12.16 45.94 15.28
C ILE A 36 -11.86 47.17 14.41
N ARG A 37 -11.54 48.32 15.00
CA ARG A 37 -11.13 49.52 14.23
C ARG A 37 -9.82 49.26 13.47
N ALA A 38 -8.82 48.66 14.12
CA ALA A 38 -7.56 48.30 13.47
C ALA A 38 -7.78 47.32 12.29
N LEU A 39 -8.71 46.38 12.42
CA LEU A 39 -9.10 45.50 11.32
C LEU A 39 -9.77 46.28 10.17
N GLU A 40 -10.70 47.19 10.47
CA GLU A 40 -11.35 48.03 9.47
C GLU A 40 -10.33 48.93 8.74
N GLU A 41 -9.37 49.50 9.47
CA GLU A 41 -8.28 50.32 8.92
C GLU A 41 -7.36 49.50 8.01
N GLU A 42 -6.97 48.29 8.44
CA GLU A 42 -6.12 47.38 7.64
C GLU A 42 -6.81 46.95 6.35
N LEU A 43 -8.12 46.67 6.41
CA LEU A 43 -8.90 46.28 5.24
C LEU A 43 -9.35 47.45 4.36
N GLY A 44 -9.22 48.68 4.87
CA GLY A 44 -9.64 49.89 4.16
C GLY A 44 -11.16 50.04 4.00
N VAL A 45 -11.95 49.26 4.74
CA VAL A 45 -13.41 49.27 4.67
C VAL A 45 -14.03 49.17 6.06
N ARG A 46 -15.20 49.76 6.23
CA ARG A 46 -15.98 49.57 7.45
C ARG A 46 -16.71 48.26 7.39
N LEU A 47 -16.68 47.53 8.50
CA LEU A 47 -17.39 46.23 8.66
C LEU A 47 -18.69 46.39 9.43
N PHE A 48 -18.77 47.44 10.26
CA PHE A 48 -19.94 47.75 11.07
C PHE A 48 -20.43 49.20 10.85
N GLU A 49 -21.74 49.32 10.72
CA GLU A 49 -22.43 50.60 10.94
C GLU A 49 -22.73 50.74 12.43
N ARG A 50 -22.28 51.87 13.00
CA ARG A 50 -22.42 52.13 14.44
C ARG A 50 -23.20 53.44 14.65
N THR A 51 -24.31 53.33 15.35
CA THR A 51 -25.06 54.44 15.86
C THR A 51 -25.02 54.46 17.40
N ARG A 52 -25.57 55.49 18.03
CA ARG A 52 -25.68 55.49 19.51
C ARG A 52 -26.61 54.41 20.05
N ARG A 53 -27.44 53.76 19.22
CA ARG A 53 -28.47 52.81 19.62
C ARG A 53 -28.34 51.44 18.99
N SER A 54 -27.53 51.27 17.96
CA SER A 54 -27.45 50.02 17.20
C SER A 54 -26.08 49.77 16.56
N VAL A 55 -25.74 48.51 16.41
CA VAL A 55 -24.61 47.99 15.61
C VAL A 55 -25.21 47.10 14.55
N ALA A 56 -24.86 47.30 13.29
CA ALA A 56 -25.27 46.45 12.16
C ALA A 56 -24.07 46.15 11.28
N LEU A 57 -24.10 45.06 10.54
CA LEU A 57 -23.09 44.77 9.53
C LEU A 57 -23.27 45.65 8.30
N THR A 58 -22.18 46.06 7.71
CA THR A 58 -22.15 46.59 6.33
C THR A 58 -22.22 45.42 5.34
N ASP A 59 -22.35 45.71 4.03
CA ASP A 59 -22.24 44.70 2.98
C ASP A 59 -20.86 44.00 3.03
N ALA A 60 -19.77 44.79 3.27
CA ALA A 60 -18.42 44.25 3.46
C ALA A 60 -18.33 43.37 4.71
N GLY A 61 -18.97 43.77 5.82
CA GLY A 61 -19.06 42.99 7.04
C GLY A 61 -19.80 41.68 6.81
N THR A 62 -20.93 41.71 6.09
CA THR A 62 -21.71 40.52 5.74
C THR A 62 -20.89 39.56 4.89
N ALA A 63 -20.19 40.06 3.89
CA ALA A 63 -19.28 39.22 3.05
C ALA A 63 -18.14 38.62 3.85
N LEU A 64 -17.52 39.39 4.76
CA LEU A 64 -16.43 38.92 5.60
C LEU A 64 -16.92 37.87 6.62
N LEU A 65 -18.14 37.94 7.13
CA LEU A 65 -18.63 37.06 8.17
C LEU A 65 -18.60 35.58 7.72
N GLY A 66 -19.05 35.28 6.49
CA GLY A 66 -19.00 33.94 5.91
C GLY A 66 -17.55 33.43 5.83
N ARG A 67 -16.67 34.24 5.26
CA ARG A 67 -15.25 33.87 5.10
C ARG A 67 -14.49 33.76 6.41
N ALA A 68 -14.78 34.62 7.38
CA ALA A 68 -14.17 34.58 8.70
C ALA A 68 -14.55 33.25 9.44
N ARG A 69 -15.81 32.82 9.34
CA ARG A 69 -16.28 31.55 9.92
C ARG A 69 -15.59 30.36 9.27
N GLU A 70 -15.48 30.34 7.94
CA GLU A 70 -14.77 29.27 7.21
C GLU A 70 -13.32 29.14 7.65
N LEU A 71 -12.58 30.26 7.73
CA LEU A 71 -11.18 30.30 8.15
C LEU A 71 -11.00 29.83 9.59
N LEU A 72 -11.85 30.29 10.50
CA LEU A 72 -11.79 29.89 11.90
C LEU A 72 -12.11 28.41 12.07
N ALA A 73 -13.11 27.89 11.38
CA ALA A 73 -13.47 26.46 11.39
C ALA A 73 -12.33 25.60 10.83
N ALA A 74 -11.74 26.00 9.69
CA ALA A 74 -10.59 25.32 9.11
C ALA A 74 -9.40 25.24 10.09
N THR A 75 -9.11 26.38 10.78
CA THR A 75 -8.03 26.42 11.78
C THR A 75 -8.31 25.48 12.97
N GLN A 76 -9.56 25.41 13.41
CA GLN A 76 -9.95 24.50 14.52
C GLN A 76 -9.88 23.04 14.14
N ALA A 77 -10.07 22.69 12.86
CA ALA A 77 -10.00 21.32 12.36
C ALA A 77 -8.56 20.79 12.24
N LEU A 78 -7.56 21.69 12.03
CA LEU A 78 -6.15 21.31 11.79
C LEU A 78 -5.54 20.36 12.83
N PRO A 79 -5.72 20.53 14.15
CA PRO A 79 -5.12 19.62 15.13
C PRO A 79 -5.63 18.18 14.99
N ALA A 80 -6.93 18.03 14.76
CA ALA A 80 -7.54 16.71 14.56
C ALA A 80 -7.07 16.06 13.24
N GLU A 81 -6.97 16.84 12.17
CA GLU A 81 -6.45 16.39 10.88
C GLU A 81 -5.00 15.91 10.99
N LEU A 82 -4.13 16.72 11.63
CA LEU A 82 -2.73 16.35 11.84
C LEU A 82 -2.59 15.09 12.70
N GLN A 83 -3.43 14.93 13.73
CA GLN A 83 -3.47 13.69 14.51
C GLN A 83 -3.89 12.48 13.67
N ARG A 84 -4.87 12.62 12.78
CA ARG A 84 -5.28 11.55 11.86
C ARG A 84 -4.15 11.16 10.91
N ILE A 85 -3.42 12.17 10.37
CA ILE A 85 -2.24 11.92 9.52
C ILE A 85 -1.15 11.19 10.33
N ALA A 86 -0.86 11.64 11.56
CA ALA A 86 0.15 11.01 12.42
C ALA A 86 -0.20 9.55 12.74
N ARG A 87 -1.49 9.23 12.95
CA ARG A 87 -1.98 7.85 13.15
C ARG A 87 -2.09 7.05 11.85
N GLY A 88 -1.71 7.61 10.71
CA GLY A 88 -1.76 6.92 9.42
C GLY A 88 -3.18 6.68 8.87
N GLU A 89 -4.18 7.38 9.39
CA GLU A 89 -5.59 7.25 8.98
C GLU A 89 -5.89 7.96 7.66
N VAL A 90 -4.99 8.85 7.21
CA VAL A 90 -5.13 9.64 5.97
C VAL A 90 -3.83 9.59 5.18
N GLY A 91 -3.92 9.55 3.86
CA GLY A 91 -2.76 9.63 2.96
C GLY A 91 -2.74 8.56 1.88
N GLN A 92 -1.54 8.05 1.55
CA GLN A 92 -1.35 7.02 0.53
C GLN A 92 -0.45 5.89 1.03
N LEU A 93 -0.64 4.70 0.48
CA LEU A 93 0.19 3.52 0.70
C LEU A 93 0.56 2.90 -0.64
N ARG A 94 1.86 2.88 -0.95
CA ARG A 94 2.42 2.37 -2.21
C ARG A 94 2.92 0.95 -2.00
N ILE A 95 2.28 0.00 -2.68
CA ILE A 95 2.51 -1.43 -2.47
C ILE A 95 3.02 -2.06 -3.77
N GLY A 96 4.20 -2.69 -3.70
CA GLY A 96 4.71 -3.55 -4.75
C GLY A 96 4.20 -4.98 -4.61
N PHE A 97 3.96 -5.66 -5.70
CA PHE A 97 3.57 -7.07 -5.68
C PHE A 97 4.07 -7.82 -6.93
N SER A 98 4.28 -9.13 -6.80
CA SER A 98 4.63 -10.00 -7.93
C SER A 98 3.39 -10.50 -8.68
N SER A 99 3.52 -10.80 -9.98
CA SER A 99 2.44 -11.25 -10.88
C SER A 99 1.63 -12.46 -10.38
N THR A 100 2.22 -13.29 -9.53
CA THR A 100 1.53 -14.47 -8.95
C THR A 100 0.65 -14.14 -7.74
N LEU A 101 0.80 -12.96 -7.15
CA LEU A 101 0.09 -12.58 -5.93
C LEU A 101 -1.42 -12.38 -6.15
N PRO A 102 -1.91 -11.80 -7.25
CA PRO A 102 -3.33 -11.67 -7.55
C PRO A 102 -4.07 -13.03 -7.65
N LEU A 103 -3.33 -14.11 -7.90
CA LEU A 103 -3.88 -15.47 -7.94
C LEU A 103 -4.10 -16.06 -6.53
N THR A 104 -3.66 -15.37 -5.48
CA THR A 104 -3.86 -15.75 -4.08
C THR A 104 -5.01 -14.98 -3.45
N LYS A 105 -5.62 -15.56 -2.42
CA LYS A 105 -6.62 -14.82 -1.62
C LYS A 105 -6.01 -13.63 -0.88
N VAL A 106 -4.73 -13.71 -0.50
CA VAL A 106 -4.06 -12.73 0.37
C VAL A 106 -4.16 -11.31 -0.16
N LEU A 107 -3.83 -11.07 -1.45
CA LEU A 107 -3.90 -9.72 -2.02
C LEU A 107 -5.35 -9.21 -2.05
N ARG A 108 -6.26 -10.05 -2.54
CA ARG A 108 -7.68 -9.69 -2.65
C ARG A 108 -8.26 -9.32 -1.30
N ASP A 109 -8.03 -10.17 -0.31
CA ASP A 109 -8.63 -10.01 1.02
C ASP A 109 -8.03 -8.81 1.77
N VAL A 110 -6.70 -8.59 1.68
CA VAL A 110 -6.07 -7.43 2.32
C VAL A 110 -6.48 -6.11 1.66
N VAL A 111 -6.61 -6.07 0.33
CA VAL A 111 -7.05 -4.85 -0.37
C VAL A 111 -8.51 -4.54 -0.04
N ALA A 112 -9.39 -5.54 -0.05
CA ALA A 112 -10.79 -5.35 0.30
C ALA A 112 -10.97 -4.88 1.75
N ASP A 113 -10.28 -5.53 2.67
CA ASP A 113 -10.33 -5.20 4.09
C ASP A 113 -9.74 -3.81 4.37
N TRP A 114 -8.58 -3.49 3.79
CA TRP A 114 -7.92 -2.19 3.98
C TRP A 114 -8.80 -1.03 3.48
N ARG A 115 -9.38 -1.15 2.29
CA ARG A 115 -10.29 -0.12 1.75
C ARG A 115 -11.51 0.12 2.64
N ARG A 116 -12.00 -0.92 3.31
CA ARG A 116 -13.12 -0.83 4.23
C ARG A 116 -12.74 -0.17 5.56
N THR A 117 -11.56 -0.48 6.09
CA THR A 117 -11.10 -0.03 7.42
C THR A 117 -10.34 1.30 7.38
N HIS A 118 -9.76 1.66 6.22
CA HIS A 118 -8.96 2.87 6.00
C HIS A 118 -9.41 3.58 4.73
N PRO A 119 -10.67 4.08 4.66
CA PRO A 119 -11.24 4.66 3.43
C PRO A 119 -10.50 5.92 2.95
N ASP A 120 -9.85 6.65 3.86
CA ASP A 120 -9.10 7.88 3.57
C ASP A 120 -7.62 7.62 3.25
N VAL A 121 -7.20 6.33 3.13
CA VAL A 121 -5.86 5.94 2.68
C VAL A 121 -5.93 5.40 1.26
N ALA A 122 -5.39 6.15 0.29
CA ALA A 122 -5.32 5.72 -1.09
C ALA A 122 -4.30 4.58 -1.26
N LEU A 123 -4.72 3.44 -1.85
CA LEU A 123 -3.82 2.34 -2.20
C LEU A 123 -3.29 2.51 -3.62
N HIS A 124 -1.97 2.51 -3.78
CA HIS A 124 -1.28 2.48 -5.05
C HIS A 124 -0.56 1.15 -5.23
N LEU A 125 -1.12 0.28 -6.05
CA LEU A 125 -0.60 -1.07 -6.32
C LEU A 125 0.27 -1.04 -7.59
N ARG A 126 1.50 -1.58 -7.50
CA ARG A 126 2.44 -1.67 -8.63
C ARG A 126 2.93 -3.10 -8.78
N GLU A 127 2.72 -3.68 -9.96
CA GLU A 127 3.29 -4.98 -10.30
C GLU A 127 4.77 -4.82 -10.66
N MET A 128 5.62 -5.59 -9.98
CA MET A 128 7.06 -5.68 -10.26
C MET A 128 7.69 -6.88 -9.58
N HIS A 129 8.81 -7.37 -10.14
CA HIS A 129 9.58 -8.46 -9.54
C HIS A 129 10.23 -8.06 -8.23
N SER A 130 10.56 -9.05 -7.39
CA SER A 130 11.06 -8.84 -6.02
C SER A 130 12.31 -7.97 -5.95
N ALA A 131 13.27 -8.14 -6.86
CA ALA A 131 14.48 -7.32 -6.90
C ALA A 131 14.16 -5.82 -7.08
N ARG A 132 13.27 -5.51 -8.02
CA ARG A 132 12.79 -4.14 -8.26
C ARG A 132 12.01 -3.57 -7.07
N GLN A 133 11.27 -4.41 -6.35
CA GLN A 133 10.58 -3.98 -5.13
C GLN A 133 11.58 -3.56 -4.05
N PHE A 134 12.70 -4.28 -3.88
CA PHE A 134 13.74 -3.91 -2.92
C PHE A 134 14.42 -2.58 -3.28
N GLU A 135 14.69 -2.34 -4.56
CA GLU A 135 15.22 -1.06 -5.04
C GLU A 135 14.25 0.08 -4.76
N ALA A 136 12.97 -0.08 -5.11
CA ALA A 136 11.94 0.92 -4.91
C ALA A 136 11.65 1.21 -3.42
N LEU A 137 11.76 0.20 -2.52
CA LEU A 137 11.67 0.38 -1.08
C LEU A 137 12.82 1.24 -0.55
N ARG A 138 14.07 0.98 -1.00
CA ARG A 138 15.24 1.78 -0.61
C ARG A 138 15.16 3.22 -1.12
N ALA A 139 14.67 3.41 -2.34
CA ALA A 139 14.46 4.72 -2.94
C ALA A 139 13.29 5.51 -2.31
N GLY A 140 12.44 4.85 -1.50
CA GLY A 140 11.22 5.47 -0.98
C GLY A 140 10.07 5.57 -1.99
N ASP A 141 10.15 4.88 -3.13
CA ASP A 141 9.12 4.82 -4.16
C ASP A 141 8.01 3.82 -3.81
N LEU A 142 8.30 2.86 -2.92
CA LEU A 142 7.36 1.95 -2.28
C LEU A 142 7.41 2.08 -0.77
N ASP A 143 6.30 1.75 -0.13
CA ASP A 143 6.15 1.66 1.32
C ASP A 143 6.18 0.20 1.78
N VAL A 144 5.56 -0.71 1.01
CA VAL A 144 5.52 -2.15 1.26
C VAL A 144 5.78 -2.91 -0.03
N GLY A 145 6.58 -3.97 0.04
CA GLY A 145 6.73 -4.96 -1.02
C GLY A 145 6.12 -6.30 -0.60
N LEU A 146 5.28 -6.88 -1.45
CA LEU A 146 4.82 -8.26 -1.30
C LEU A 146 5.67 -9.14 -2.21
N VAL A 147 6.77 -9.67 -1.68
CA VAL A 147 7.87 -10.26 -2.43
C VAL A 147 7.85 -11.79 -2.40
N ARG A 148 8.41 -12.40 -3.45
CA ARG A 148 8.73 -13.82 -3.55
C ARG A 148 10.24 -13.98 -3.43
N TYR A 149 10.71 -14.42 -2.25
CA TYR A 149 12.14 -14.44 -1.97
C TYR A 149 12.50 -15.45 -0.89
N ASN A 150 13.45 -16.32 -1.18
CA ASN A 150 13.83 -17.44 -0.31
C ASN A 150 15.16 -17.24 0.41
N GLU A 151 15.86 -16.13 0.14
CA GLU A 151 17.18 -15.88 0.66
C GLU A 151 17.13 -14.92 1.88
N ARG A 152 18.29 -14.61 2.42
CA ARG A 152 18.42 -13.62 3.49
C ARG A 152 17.97 -12.24 2.99
N ALA A 153 17.28 -11.49 3.86
CA ALA A 153 16.86 -10.13 3.54
C ALA A 153 18.05 -9.30 3.04
N PRO A 154 17.90 -8.56 1.93
CA PRO A 154 18.91 -7.63 1.48
C PRO A 154 19.15 -6.50 2.51
N ASP A 155 20.34 -5.89 2.49
CA ASP A 155 20.67 -4.79 3.39
C ASP A 155 19.67 -3.65 3.31
N GLY A 156 19.30 -3.11 4.47
CA GLY A 156 18.30 -2.05 4.59
C GLY A 156 16.83 -2.51 4.42
N ILE A 157 16.59 -3.82 4.26
CA ILE A 157 15.24 -4.39 4.11
C ILE A 157 14.93 -5.32 5.28
N ARG A 158 13.71 -5.21 5.79
CA ARG A 158 13.11 -6.16 6.73
C ARG A 158 12.11 -7.04 6.00
N LEU A 159 12.19 -8.35 6.19
CA LEU A 159 11.24 -9.32 5.65
C LEU A 159 10.41 -9.93 6.78
N GLN A 160 9.10 -9.92 6.60
CA GLN A 160 8.15 -10.63 7.45
C GLN A 160 7.48 -11.75 6.66
N LEU A 161 7.71 -12.99 7.06
CA LEU A 161 7.13 -14.17 6.42
C LEU A 161 5.61 -14.11 6.47
N LEU A 162 4.98 -14.26 5.31
CA LEU A 162 3.52 -14.36 5.16
C LEU A 162 3.09 -15.81 4.93
N ARG A 163 3.63 -16.47 3.91
CA ARG A 163 3.28 -17.85 3.57
C ARG A 163 4.40 -18.55 2.79
N ARG A 164 4.28 -19.86 2.68
CA ARG A 164 5.13 -20.71 1.82
C ARG A 164 4.22 -21.39 0.82
N ASP A 165 4.43 -21.15 -0.47
CA ASP A 165 3.69 -21.83 -1.52
C ASP A 165 4.49 -23.01 -2.04
N PRO A 166 3.95 -24.23 -2.01
CA PRO A 166 4.62 -25.39 -2.59
C PRO A 166 4.82 -25.19 -4.10
N LEU A 167 5.91 -25.74 -4.62
CA LEU A 167 6.17 -25.72 -6.05
C LEU A 167 5.42 -26.86 -6.76
N ARG A 168 5.14 -26.60 -8.03
CA ARG A 168 4.57 -27.56 -8.98
C ARG A 168 5.50 -27.68 -10.18
N LEU A 169 5.65 -28.90 -10.62
CA LEU A 169 6.19 -29.19 -11.94
C LEU A 169 5.06 -29.03 -12.95
N VAL A 170 5.24 -28.13 -13.91
CA VAL A 170 4.29 -27.90 -15.01
C VAL A 170 4.79 -28.71 -16.22
N VAL A 171 3.96 -29.59 -16.72
CA VAL A 171 4.33 -30.52 -17.79
C VAL A 171 3.25 -30.58 -18.86
N PRO A 172 3.62 -30.91 -20.13
CA PRO A 172 2.61 -31.23 -21.16
C PRO A 172 1.69 -32.39 -20.72
N ALA A 173 0.43 -32.34 -21.12
CA ALA A 173 -0.56 -33.38 -20.78
C ALA A 173 -0.14 -34.80 -21.21
N THR A 174 0.68 -34.89 -22.27
CA THR A 174 1.23 -36.17 -22.80
C THR A 174 2.50 -36.61 -22.10
N HIS A 175 3.05 -35.78 -21.18
CA HIS A 175 4.31 -36.07 -20.52
C HIS A 175 4.21 -37.28 -19.57
N ARG A 176 5.31 -38.06 -19.40
CA ARG A 176 5.38 -39.23 -18.50
C ARG A 176 5.04 -38.90 -17.04
N PHE A 177 5.19 -37.65 -16.61
CA PHE A 177 4.87 -37.21 -15.25
C PHE A 177 3.42 -36.74 -15.08
N ALA A 178 2.67 -36.46 -16.14
CA ALA A 178 1.34 -35.87 -16.08
C ALA A 178 0.33 -36.69 -15.22
N ARG A 179 0.54 -38.00 -15.10
CA ARG A 179 -0.34 -38.89 -14.32
C ARG A 179 0.23 -39.27 -12.96
N ARG A 180 1.40 -38.73 -12.56
CA ARG A 180 2.00 -39.03 -11.26
C ARG A 180 1.35 -38.18 -10.16
N ARG A 181 1.26 -38.75 -8.95
CA ARG A 181 0.76 -38.02 -7.76
C ARG A 181 1.75 -36.94 -7.29
N SER A 182 3.05 -37.22 -7.45
CA SER A 182 4.17 -36.31 -7.13
C SER A 182 5.41 -36.76 -7.92
N VAL A 183 6.37 -35.83 -8.03
CA VAL A 183 7.65 -36.06 -8.73
C VAL A 183 8.77 -35.45 -7.89
N SER A 184 9.94 -36.09 -7.85
CA SER A 184 11.15 -35.45 -7.33
C SER A 184 11.85 -34.67 -8.44
N ILE A 185 12.54 -33.58 -8.07
CA ILE A 185 13.37 -32.84 -9.01
C ILE A 185 14.48 -33.69 -9.60
N ALA A 186 14.94 -34.74 -8.88
CA ALA A 186 15.91 -35.71 -9.35
C ALA A 186 15.41 -36.51 -10.57
N ASP A 187 14.11 -36.76 -10.66
CA ASP A 187 13.48 -37.45 -11.81
C ASP A 187 13.55 -36.59 -13.09
N CYS A 188 13.77 -35.28 -12.95
CA CYS A 188 13.77 -34.30 -14.03
C CYS A 188 15.17 -34.02 -14.61
N ARG A 189 16.21 -34.79 -14.22
CA ARG A 189 17.62 -34.57 -14.62
C ARG A 189 17.80 -34.41 -16.13
N ASP A 190 17.13 -35.23 -16.92
CA ASP A 190 17.27 -35.26 -18.38
C ASP A 190 16.26 -34.36 -19.11
N GLU A 191 15.39 -33.70 -18.38
CA GLU A 191 14.35 -32.83 -18.94
C GLU A 191 14.89 -31.48 -19.38
N ALA A 192 14.22 -30.87 -20.36
CA ALA A 192 14.46 -29.49 -20.76
C ALA A 192 13.57 -28.57 -19.94
N PHE A 193 14.14 -27.58 -19.26
CA PHE A 193 13.41 -26.62 -18.45
C PHE A 193 13.13 -25.33 -19.23
N ILE A 194 11.97 -24.76 -18.95
CA ILE A 194 11.63 -23.39 -19.28
C ILE A 194 11.83 -22.58 -17.99
N GLY A 195 12.76 -21.63 -18.00
CA GLY A 195 13.18 -20.88 -16.82
C GLY A 195 12.85 -19.40 -16.90
N PHE A 196 13.08 -18.72 -15.79
CA PHE A 196 13.14 -17.26 -15.78
C PHE A 196 14.56 -16.82 -16.17
N PRO A 197 14.71 -15.71 -16.96
CA PRO A 197 16.03 -15.12 -17.17
C PRO A 197 16.69 -14.74 -15.84
N GLY A 198 18.01 -14.86 -15.74
CA GLY A 198 18.74 -14.56 -14.52
C GLY A 198 18.57 -13.12 -14.03
N ASP A 199 18.33 -12.17 -14.93
CA ASP A 199 18.05 -10.77 -14.64
C ASP A 199 16.57 -10.47 -14.29
N ALA A 200 15.68 -11.48 -14.35
CA ALA A 200 14.26 -11.27 -14.05
C ALA A 200 13.99 -10.93 -12.57
N GLY A 201 14.96 -11.20 -11.67
CA GLY A 201 14.82 -10.86 -10.26
C GLY A 201 13.70 -11.61 -9.53
N THR A 202 13.34 -12.81 -10.02
CA THR A 202 12.34 -13.69 -9.40
C THR A 202 13.01 -14.64 -8.42
N GLY A 203 12.32 -15.00 -7.33
CA GLY A 203 12.84 -16.01 -6.39
C GLY A 203 12.81 -17.45 -6.92
N THR A 204 12.12 -17.71 -8.05
CA THR A 204 11.90 -19.06 -8.59
C THR A 204 13.12 -19.61 -9.30
N GLY A 205 13.86 -18.80 -10.06
CA GLY A 205 15.07 -19.24 -10.77
C GLY A 205 16.14 -19.77 -9.82
N PRO A 206 16.63 -18.97 -8.85
CA PRO A 206 17.62 -19.44 -7.86
C PRO A 206 17.14 -20.64 -7.04
N LEU A 207 15.81 -20.73 -6.78
CA LEU A 207 15.24 -21.87 -6.07
C LEU A 207 15.33 -23.15 -6.92
N LEU A 208 15.00 -23.09 -8.22
CA LEU A 208 15.16 -24.22 -9.14
C LEU A 208 16.62 -24.70 -9.22
N GLU A 209 17.56 -23.75 -9.40
CA GLU A 209 18.99 -24.07 -9.45
C GLU A 209 19.45 -24.77 -8.18
N ARG A 210 19.04 -24.28 -7.00
CA ARG A 210 19.37 -24.90 -5.72
C ARG A 210 18.79 -26.29 -5.58
N LEU A 211 17.51 -26.53 -5.95
CA LEU A 211 16.90 -27.86 -5.89
C LEU A 211 17.60 -28.85 -6.82
N CYS A 212 17.93 -28.42 -8.04
CA CYS A 212 18.67 -29.26 -9.00
C CYS A 212 20.09 -29.56 -8.50
N ALA A 213 20.80 -28.58 -7.91
CA ALA A 213 22.12 -28.78 -7.34
C ALA A 213 22.10 -29.77 -6.17
N GLN A 214 21.09 -29.69 -5.30
CA GLN A 214 20.87 -30.70 -4.21
C GLN A 214 20.64 -32.09 -4.74
N ALA A 215 20.01 -32.22 -5.92
CA ALA A 215 19.81 -33.49 -6.62
C ALA A 215 21.02 -33.91 -7.50
N GLY A 216 22.12 -33.14 -7.46
CA GLY A 216 23.37 -33.48 -8.13
C GLY A 216 23.39 -33.18 -9.64
N PHE A 217 22.66 -32.18 -10.12
CA PHE A 217 22.71 -31.75 -11.51
C PHE A 217 22.42 -30.22 -11.65
N ALA A 218 22.71 -29.64 -12.81
CA ALA A 218 22.29 -28.30 -13.19
C ALA A 218 21.09 -28.37 -14.15
N PRO A 219 20.06 -27.49 -14.02
CA PRO A 219 18.93 -27.51 -14.92
C PRO A 219 19.34 -27.12 -16.35
N ARG A 220 18.93 -27.91 -17.35
CA ARG A 220 19.12 -27.57 -18.75
C ARG A 220 18.03 -26.62 -19.21
N ILE A 221 18.30 -25.31 -19.17
CA ILE A 221 17.35 -24.30 -19.63
C ILE A 221 17.34 -24.28 -21.15
N ALA A 222 16.24 -24.75 -21.75
CA ALA A 222 16.05 -24.76 -23.19
C ALA A 222 15.40 -23.47 -23.70
N GLN A 223 14.62 -22.80 -22.87
CA GLN A 223 13.94 -21.57 -23.19
C GLN A 223 13.78 -20.72 -21.94
N GLU A 224 13.86 -19.41 -22.11
CA GLU A 224 13.58 -18.44 -21.05
C GLU A 224 12.31 -17.65 -21.34
N ALA A 225 11.54 -17.36 -20.28
CA ALA A 225 10.40 -16.45 -20.36
C ALA A 225 10.26 -15.66 -19.05
N ARG A 226 10.02 -14.36 -19.15
CA ARG A 226 9.92 -13.45 -18.00
C ARG A 226 8.64 -13.61 -17.20
N GLU A 227 7.57 -14.09 -17.85
CA GLU A 227 6.25 -14.25 -17.23
C GLU A 227 5.91 -15.72 -17.04
N ALA A 228 5.39 -16.06 -15.86
CA ALA A 228 5.00 -17.44 -15.55
C ALA A 228 3.90 -17.97 -16.48
N THR A 229 2.96 -17.12 -16.89
CA THR A 229 1.90 -17.49 -17.85
C THR A 229 2.46 -17.81 -19.23
N THR A 230 3.51 -17.12 -19.66
CA THR A 230 4.23 -17.44 -20.89
C THR A 230 4.93 -18.79 -20.77
N GLN A 231 5.57 -19.09 -19.62
CA GLN A 231 6.19 -20.41 -19.39
C GLN A 231 5.16 -21.52 -19.49
N ILE A 232 3.96 -21.36 -18.90
CA ILE A 232 2.87 -22.34 -19.00
C ILE A 232 2.45 -22.55 -20.47
N GLY A 233 2.35 -21.48 -21.25
CA GLY A 233 2.04 -21.58 -22.70
C GLY A 233 3.12 -22.30 -23.48
N LEU A 234 4.41 -22.09 -23.18
CA LEU A 234 5.53 -22.78 -23.81
C LEU A 234 5.60 -24.26 -23.42
N VAL A 235 5.21 -24.60 -22.16
CA VAL A 235 5.02 -25.99 -21.74
C VAL A 235 3.90 -26.64 -22.54
N ALA A 236 2.76 -25.98 -22.73
CA ALA A 236 1.65 -26.50 -23.56
C ALA A 236 2.10 -26.77 -25.00
N ALA A 237 3.02 -25.94 -25.53
CA ALA A 237 3.62 -26.14 -26.86
C ALA A 237 4.69 -27.23 -26.91
N GLY A 238 5.00 -27.91 -25.79
CA GLY A 238 5.95 -29.01 -25.75
C GLY A 238 7.42 -28.62 -25.75
N LEU A 239 7.78 -27.38 -25.45
CA LEU A 239 9.16 -26.86 -25.46
C LEU A 239 9.97 -27.29 -24.22
N GLY A 240 9.33 -27.89 -23.21
CA GLY A 240 9.96 -28.33 -21.99
C GLY A 240 9.00 -28.42 -20.82
N ILE A 241 9.56 -28.44 -19.61
CA ILE A 241 8.83 -28.43 -18.34
C ILE A 241 9.17 -27.14 -17.58
N ALA A 242 8.31 -26.71 -16.65
CA ALA A 242 8.58 -25.55 -15.80
C ALA A 242 8.34 -25.87 -14.32
N VAL A 243 9.03 -25.15 -13.43
CA VAL A 243 8.80 -25.24 -11.98
C VAL A 243 8.21 -23.90 -11.51
N LEU A 244 6.97 -23.94 -11.05
CA LEU A 244 6.20 -22.73 -10.70
C LEU A 244 5.48 -22.92 -9.36
N PRO A 245 5.15 -21.84 -8.62
CA PRO A 245 4.43 -21.93 -7.36
C PRO A 245 2.96 -22.34 -7.57
N ALA A 246 2.42 -23.10 -6.63
CA ALA A 246 1.07 -23.66 -6.66
C ALA A 246 -0.08 -22.67 -6.96
N PRO A 247 -0.06 -21.39 -6.57
CA PRO A 247 -1.11 -20.45 -6.96
C PRO A 247 -1.34 -20.37 -8.49
N LEU A 248 -0.33 -20.71 -9.31
CA LEU A 248 -0.44 -20.75 -10.77
C LEU A 248 -1.29 -21.91 -11.29
N GLU A 249 -1.67 -22.88 -10.46
CA GLU A 249 -2.67 -23.90 -10.82
C GLU A 249 -4.04 -23.27 -11.17
N ALA A 250 -4.29 -22.03 -10.71
CA ALA A 250 -5.47 -21.27 -11.10
C ALA A 250 -5.46 -20.86 -12.58
N VAL A 251 -4.29 -20.80 -13.20
CA VAL A 251 -4.10 -20.52 -14.64
C VAL A 251 -4.27 -21.84 -15.41
N ARG A 252 -5.47 -22.05 -15.92
CA ARG A 252 -5.80 -23.26 -16.67
C ARG A 252 -5.58 -23.04 -18.16
N ILE A 253 -4.53 -23.65 -18.70
CA ILE A 253 -4.26 -23.73 -20.14
C ILE A 253 -4.47 -25.18 -20.56
N GLU A 254 -5.20 -25.40 -21.64
CA GLU A 254 -5.37 -26.73 -22.22
C GLU A 254 -4.02 -27.35 -22.59
N GLY A 255 -3.84 -28.65 -22.33
CA GLY A 255 -2.63 -29.34 -22.67
C GLY A 255 -1.52 -29.31 -21.62
N VAL A 256 -1.75 -28.78 -20.42
CA VAL A 256 -0.79 -28.83 -19.30
C VAL A 256 -1.34 -29.51 -18.06
N HIS A 257 -0.44 -30.09 -17.28
CA HIS A 257 -0.70 -30.60 -15.94
C HIS A 257 0.27 -30.03 -14.93
N TYR A 258 -0.22 -29.81 -13.70
CA TYR A 258 0.55 -29.39 -12.55
C TYR A 258 0.77 -30.57 -11.62
N VAL A 259 2.00 -30.98 -11.42
CA VAL A 259 2.36 -32.13 -10.59
C VAL A 259 3.10 -31.66 -9.34
N PRO A 260 2.69 -32.05 -8.13
CA PRO A 260 3.38 -31.67 -6.89
C PRO A 260 4.87 -32.11 -6.90
N LEU A 261 5.77 -31.19 -6.50
CA LEU A 261 7.15 -31.54 -6.16
C LEU A 261 7.22 -32.02 -4.71
N GLN A 262 7.88 -33.13 -4.46
CA GLN A 262 7.98 -33.74 -3.13
C GLN A 262 9.30 -33.43 -2.41
N ASP A 263 10.21 -32.68 -3.05
CA ASP A 263 11.53 -32.39 -2.53
C ASP A 263 11.45 -31.44 -1.33
N GLU A 264 12.28 -31.69 -0.32
CA GLU A 264 12.40 -30.81 0.81
C GLU A 264 12.87 -29.40 0.36
N GLY A 265 12.23 -28.37 0.86
CA GLY A 265 12.52 -27.00 0.46
C GLY A 265 11.92 -26.58 -0.89
N ALA A 266 11.15 -27.42 -1.59
CA ALA A 266 10.42 -27.08 -2.81
C ALA A 266 9.22 -26.15 -2.50
N GLN A 267 9.50 -25.00 -1.89
CA GLN A 267 8.52 -23.99 -1.49
C GLN A 267 9.05 -22.59 -1.78
N LEU A 268 8.24 -21.78 -2.43
CA LEU A 268 8.53 -20.37 -2.65
C LEU A 268 7.94 -19.53 -1.53
N VAL A 269 8.82 -18.78 -0.85
CA VAL A 269 8.43 -17.94 0.28
C VAL A 269 7.81 -16.63 -0.23
N MET A 270 6.68 -16.26 0.36
CA MET A 270 6.08 -14.95 0.23
C MET A 270 6.27 -14.17 1.53
N SER A 271 6.79 -12.95 1.43
CA SER A 271 7.03 -12.07 2.57
C SER A 271 6.53 -10.66 2.29
N ALA A 272 6.15 -9.96 3.36
CA ALA A 272 6.06 -8.51 3.34
C ALA A 272 7.46 -7.93 3.58
N ALA A 273 7.86 -7.04 2.70
CA ALA A 273 9.13 -6.32 2.76
C ALA A 273 8.89 -4.84 3.07
N THR A 274 9.68 -4.28 3.97
CA THR A 274 9.70 -2.85 4.30
C THR A 274 11.14 -2.40 4.42
N ARG A 275 11.38 -1.10 4.51
CA ARG A 275 12.66 -0.58 4.99
C ARG A 275 12.94 -1.12 6.39
N ALA A 276 14.20 -1.32 6.73
CA ALA A 276 14.59 -1.84 8.06
C ALA A 276 14.26 -0.87 9.19
N ASP A 277 14.31 0.43 8.90
CA ASP A 277 14.03 1.56 9.80
C ASP A 277 12.60 2.12 9.67
N GLU A 278 11.71 1.38 9.00
CA GLU A 278 10.32 1.82 8.80
C GLU A 278 9.60 2.08 10.12
N ALA A 279 9.10 3.29 10.29
CA ALA A 279 8.42 3.77 11.48
C ALA A 279 6.99 4.28 11.21
N SER A 280 6.53 4.30 9.95
CA SER A 280 5.18 4.73 9.62
C SER A 280 4.14 3.78 10.19
N GLU A 281 3.28 4.28 11.08
CA GLU A 281 2.21 3.48 11.69
C GLU A 281 1.30 2.84 10.65
N ARG A 282 1.00 3.56 9.57
CA ARG A 282 0.20 3.05 8.44
C ARG A 282 0.86 1.85 7.75
N VAL A 283 2.17 1.90 7.52
CA VAL A 283 2.92 0.81 6.91
C VAL A 283 2.94 -0.40 7.83
N LEU A 284 3.23 -0.18 9.11
CA LEU A 284 3.26 -1.24 10.13
C LEU A 284 1.88 -1.90 10.30
N ALA A 285 0.81 -1.10 10.36
CA ALA A 285 -0.57 -1.61 10.43
C ALA A 285 -0.93 -2.47 9.20
N PHE A 286 -0.55 -2.04 7.99
CA PHE A 286 -0.77 -2.83 6.78
C PHE A 286 -0.02 -4.16 6.83
N VAL A 287 1.26 -4.15 7.23
CA VAL A 287 2.07 -5.37 7.34
C VAL A 287 1.49 -6.34 8.38
N GLN A 288 1.02 -5.84 9.51
CA GLN A 288 0.32 -6.66 10.51
C GLN A 288 -0.96 -7.28 9.93
N ARG A 289 -1.75 -6.47 9.20
CA ARG A 289 -3.01 -6.93 8.63
C ARG A 289 -2.82 -8.00 7.57
N VAL A 290 -1.88 -7.80 6.63
CA VAL A 290 -1.59 -8.83 5.62
C VAL A 290 -1.05 -10.10 6.24
N SER A 291 -0.26 -10.00 7.32
CA SER A 291 0.25 -11.17 8.04
C SER A 291 -0.85 -11.96 8.73
N HIS A 292 -1.83 -11.27 9.31
CA HIS A 292 -2.99 -11.92 9.93
C HIS A 292 -3.82 -12.69 8.89
N LEU A 293 -4.15 -12.04 7.76
CA LEU A 293 -4.93 -12.67 6.69
C LEU A 293 -4.20 -13.83 6.03
N ALA A 294 -2.87 -13.70 5.85
CA ALA A 294 -2.06 -14.79 5.30
C ALA A 294 -1.97 -16.02 6.23
N LYS A 295 -2.09 -15.87 7.55
CA LYS A 295 -2.18 -16.99 8.49
C LYS A 295 -3.54 -17.68 8.41
N ALA A 296 -4.62 -16.92 8.37
CA ALA A 296 -5.98 -17.47 8.24
C ALA A 296 -6.17 -18.29 6.96
N ASP A 297 -5.53 -17.91 5.84
CA ASP A 297 -5.55 -18.64 4.58
C ASP A 297 -4.77 -19.97 4.61
N ARG A 298 -3.94 -20.22 5.66
CA ARG A 298 -3.23 -21.50 5.85
C ARG A 298 -4.05 -22.53 6.62
N GLU A 299 -4.99 -22.05 7.43
CA GLU A 299 -5.79 -22.88 8.33
C GLU A 299 -7.13 -23.29 7.70
N ALA A 300 -7.48 -22.69 6.55
CA ALA A 300 -8.70 -22.96 5.77
C ALA A 300 -8.40 -23.86 4.56
#